data_81fc0de8fd1b1fce9ea8b780590a120b
#
_entry.id   81fc0de8fd1b1fce9ea8b780590a120b
#
_cell.length_a   1.000
_cell.length_b   1.000
_cell.length_c   1.000
_cell.angle_alpha   90.00
_cell.angle_beta   90.00
_cell.angle_gamma   90.00
#
_symmetry.space_group_name_H-M   'P 1'
#
loop_
_entity.id
_entity.type
_entity.pdbx_description
1 polymer ?
#
loop_
_entity_poly.entity_id
_entity_poly.type
_entity_poly.pdbx_seq_one_letter_code
_entity_poly.pdbx_strand_id
1 'polypeptide(L)'
;MLRIGCVKYLNARPLIYGWSGAVDFDHPAALCRKLEHGDLDVALVSSLEYLRRPIYRIVDGVSISAHGAVYSVIVAHNEDLSRAQEIDIDPASETSVALLRCLLRQRVFNPRLRVRNTDLQSVRPAELHSAESETADSMSAGRTGQRPVFRLLIGDQAIRFRAELGERYHYWDLAETWTKMTSLPFAFAFWLIRPEIENAKEIADKLRALRDHNVASIDELALSQSEVSPTFCRKYYREHLFFNFGEREKAGLREFHRRCLLNKIDVAPDLRLNLV
;
A
#
# COMPACT_ATOMS: atom_id res chain seq x y z
N MET A 1 -4.21 25.61 14.08
CA MET A 1 -3.31 25.27 12.93
C MET A 1 -3.71 23.89 12.44
N LEU A 2 -3.83 23.68 11.13
CA LEU A 2 -4.21 22.38 10.56
C LEU A 2 -3.13 21.31 10.82
N ARG A 3 -3.52 20.18 11.42
CA ARG A 3 -2.64 19.04 11.71
C ARG A 3 -2.85 17.99 10.62
N ILE A 4 -1.88 17.89 9.72
CA ILE A 4 -1.95 16.99 8.56
C ILE A 4 -0.92 15.86 8.69
N GLY A 5 -1.35 14.63 8.39
CA GLY A 5 -0.50 13.45 8.43
C GLY A 5 -0.34 12.78 7.07
N CYS A 6 0.85 12.28 6.77
CA CYS A 6 1.12 11.58 5.51
C CYS A 6 2.18 10.49 5.71
N VAL A 7 2.12 9.44 4.87
CA VAL A 7 3.20 8.44 4.81
C VAL A 7 4.42 8.98 4.05
N LYS A 8 5.62 8.50 4.40
CA LYS A 8 6.87 8.89 3.70
C LYS A 8 7.12 8.17 2.38
N TYR A 9 6.23 7.26 1.97
CA TYR A 9 6.44 6.43 0.79
C TYR A 9 6.48 7.23 -0.50
N LEU A 10 7.24 6.73 -1.46
CA LEU A 10 7.37 7.31 -2.80
C LEU A 10 6.01 7.56 -3.46
N ASN A 11 5.07 6.62 -3.33
CA ASN A 11 3.72 6.71 -3.91
C ASN A 11 2.87 7.88 -3.38
N ALA A 12 3.18 8.41 -2.19
CA ALA A 12 2.46 9.53 -1.59
C ALA A 12 3.01 10.90 -1.98
N ARG A 13 4.24 10.96 -2.50
CA ARG A 13 4.92 12.22 -2.83
C ARG A 13 4.09 13.14 -3.74
N PRO A 14 3.44 12.66 -4.83
CA PRO A 14 2.63 13.52 -5.68
C PRO A 14 1.43 14.16 -4.96
N LEU A 15 1.04 13.62 -3.81
CA LEU A 15 -0.10 14.12 -3.04
C LEU A 15 0.28 15.11 -1.93
N ILE A 16 1.58 15.25 -1.60
CA ILE A 16 2.02 16.09 -0.45
C ILE A 16 3.22 16.97 -0.75
N TYR A 17 3.98 16.73 -1.81
CA TYR A 17 5.15 17.53 -2.14
C TYR A 17 4.78 18.99 -2.38
N GLY A 18 5.51 19.92 -1.72
CA GLY A 18 5.22 21.35 -1.80
C GLY A 18 4.08 21.84 -0.89
N TRP A 19 3.56 21.02 0.01
CA TRP A 19 2.64 21.49 1.03
C TRP A 19 3.31 22.55 1.94
N SER A 20 2.67 23.71 2.10
CA SER A 20 3.25 24.86 2.78
C SER A 20 3.25 24.79 4.32
N GLY A 21 2.56 23.80 4.91
CA GLY A 21 2.45 23.60 6.35
C GLY A 21 3.31 22.46 6.87
N ALA A 22 3.36 22.31 8.19
CA ALA A 22 3.97 21.14 8.82
C ALA A 22 3.18 19.87 8.47
N VAL A 23 3.88 18.78 8.20
CA VAL A 23 3.33 17.45 7.94
C VAL A 23 3.90 16.47 8.95
N ASP A 24 3.01 15.77 9.65
CA ASP A 24 3.39 14.65 10.52
C ASP A 24 3.56 13.40 9.65
N PHE A 25 4.79 12.98 9.46
CA PHE A 25 5.13 11.80 8.69
C PHE A 25 5.27 10.58 9.59
N ASP A 26 4.41 9.58 9.38
CA ASP A 26 4.42 8.35 10.17
C ASP A 26 4.00 7.12 9.33
N HIS A 27 4.00 5.95 9.95
CA HIS A 27 3.51 4.71 9.35
C HIS A 27 1.99 4.73 9.19
N PRO A 28 1.43 4.01 8.17
CA PRO A 28 0.00 4.00 7.89
C PRO A 28 -0.88 3.73 9.12
N ALA A 29 -0.56 2.68 9.90
CA ALA A 29 -1.33 2.33 11.10
C ALA A 29 -1.24 3.39 12.21
N ALA A 30 -0.11 4.10 12.33
CA ALA A 30 0.04 5.20 13.31
C ALA A 30 -0.79 6.41 12.89
N LEU A 31 -0.80 6.76 11.59
CA LEU A 31 -1.62 7.84 11.06
C LEU A 31 -3.12 7.57 11.25
N CYS A 32 -3.57 6.32 11.03
CA CYS A 32 -4.96 5.94 11.30
C CYS A 32 -5.33 6.18 12.78
N ARG A 33 -4.47 5.74 13.73
CA ARG A 33 -4.70 5.97 15.15
C ARG A 33 -4.71 7.45 15.51
N LYS A 34 -3.76 8.25 15.00
CA LYS A 34 -3.69 9.69 15.24
C LYS A 34 -4.94 10.41 14.70
N LEU A 35 -5.43 10.01 13.53
CA LEU A 35 -6.67 10.54 12.95
C LEU A 35 -7.88 10.17 13.82
N GLU A 36 -7.96 8.94 14.29
CA GLU A 36 -9.02 8.45 15.18
C GLU A 36 -9.07 9.22 16.51
N HIS A 37 -7.91 9.38 17.16
CA HIS A 37 -7.81 10.05 18.46
C HIS A 37 -7.93 11.58 18.36
N GLY A 38 -7.93 12.14 17.15
CA GLY A 38 -8.00 13.58 16.95
C GLY A 38 -6.66 14.30 17.11
N ASP A 39 -5.57 13.58 17.06
CA ASP A 39 -4.21 14.16 17.00
C ASP A 39 -3.92 14.76 15.62
N LEU A 40 -4.60 14.26 14.59
CA LEU A 40 -4.60 14.79 13.23
C LEU A 40 -5.99 15.21 12.81
N ASP A 41 -6.08 16.27 12.03
CA ASP A 41 -7.32 16.79 11.44
C ASP A 41 -7.58 16.17 10.07
N VAL A 42 -6.49 15.91 9.35
CA VAL A 42 -6.46 15.36 7.99
C VAL A 42 -5.31 14.37 7.87
N ALA A 43 -5.53 13.23 7.24
CA ALA A 43 -4.44 12.29 6.98
C ALA A 43 -4.62 11.53 5.66
N LEU A 44 -3.48 11.25 4.98
CA LEU A 44 -3.43 10.30 3.89
C LEU A 44 -3.27 8.90 4.48
N VAL A 45 -4.36 8.17 4.52
CA VAL A 45 -4.45 6.86 5.18
C VAL A 45 -5.02 5.79 4.28
N SER A 46 -4.90 4.56 4.73
CA SER A 46 -5.34 3.38 3.97
C SER A 46 -6.86 3.38 3.74
N SER A 47 -7.30 2.86 2.60
CA SER A 47 -8.72 2.77 2.26
C SER A 47 -9.51 1.92 3.25
N LEU A 48 -8.88 0.92 3.88
CA LEU A 48 -9.54 0.08 4.88
C LEU A 48 -9.96 0.87 6.12
N GLU A 49 -9.23 1.93 6.48
CA GLU A 49 -9.62 2.81 7.60
C GLU A 49 -10.98 3.44 7.36
N TYR A 50 -11.22 3.95 6.14
CA TYR A 50 -12.53 4.47 5.78
C TYR A 50 -13.62 3.40 5.78
N LEU A 51 -13.30 2.19 5.30
CA LEU A 51 -14.26 1.09 5.29
C LEU A 51 -14.66 0.64 6.70
N ARG A 52 -13.76 0.77 7.67
CA ARG A 52 -14.07 0.52 9.09
C ARG A 52 -14.90 1.63 9.70
N ARG A 53 -14.58 2.86 9.35
CA ARG A 53 -15.17 4.08 9.95
C ARG A 53 -15.57 5.09 8.88
N PRO A 54 -16.70 4.88 8.21
CA PRO A 54 -17.16 5.78 7.14
C PRO A 54 -17.75 7.10 7.68
N ILE A 55 -17.18 7.61 8.78
CA ILE A 55 -17.54 8.91 9.39
C ILE A 55 -16.73 10.06 8.83
N TYR A 56 -15.53 9.78 8.35
CA TYR A 56 -14.64 10.78 7.75
C TYR A 56 -15.20 11.31 6.43
N ARG A 57 -14.66 12.46 5.99
CA ARG A 57 -14.89 12.95 4.62
C ARG A 57 -13.70 12.58 3.75
N ILE A 58 -13.95 11.94 2.61
CA ILE A 58 -12.94 11.66 1.60
C ILE A 58 -12.76 12.92 0.76
N VAL A 59 -11.52 13.34 0.51
CA VAL A 59 -11.21 14.34 -0.52
C VAL A 59 -11.51 13.73 -1.89
N ASP A 60 -12.63 14.15 -2.49
CA ASP A 60 -13.08 13.61 -3.78
C ASP A 60 -12.07 13.92 -4.88
N GLY A 61 -11.95 13.02 -5.81
CA GLY A 61 -11.05 13.15 -6.94
C GLY A 61 -9.58 12.81 -6.64
N VAL A 62 -9.19 12.49 -5.39
CA VAL A 62 -7.78 12.23 -5.02
C VAL A 62 -7.61 10.88 -4.33
N SER A 63 -6.74 10.03 -4.85
CA SER A 63 -6.37 8.74 -4.22
C SER A 63 -4.96 8.30 -4.60
N ILE A 64 -4.47 7.27 -3.94
CA ILE A 64 -3.42 6.39 -4.46
C ILE A 64 -4.13 5.14 -4.94
N SER A 65 -4.19 4.92 -6.24
CA SER A 65 -4.85 3.78 -6.86
C SER A 65 -4.01 3.16 -7.97
N ALA A 66 -4.41 1.97 -8.41
CA ALA A 66 -3.81 1.29 -9.55
C ALA A 66 -4.88 0.58 -10.38
N HIS A 67 -4.67 0.55 -11.70
CA HIS A 67 -5.45 -0.23 -12.65
C HIS A 67 -4.50 -1.09 -13.48
N GLY A 68 -4.26 -2.32 -13.03
CA GLY A 68 -3.17 -3.17 -13.47
C GLY A 68 -2.11 -3.32 -12.37
N ALA A 69 -0.87 -3.58 -12.77
CA ALA A 69 0.23 -3.80 -11.83
C ALA A 69 0.60 -2.51 -11.08
N VAL A 70 0.56 -2.55 -9.75
CA VAL A 70 0.97 -1.43 -8.89
C VAL A 70 2.48 -1.40 -8.64
N TYR A 71 3.17 -2.50 -8.92
CA TYR A 71 4.61 -2.69 -8.70
C TYR A 71 5.04 -2.76 -7.23
N SER A 72 4.40 -2.01 -6.34
CA SER A 72 4.80 -1.80 -4.94
C SER A 72 3.87 -2.45 -3.90
N VAL A 73 2.95 -3.33 -4.30
CA VAL A 73 2.13 -4.16 -3.39
C VAL A 73 2.13 -5.58 -3.93
N ILE A 74 3.04 -6.39 -3.42
CA ILE A 74 3.39 -7.69 -3.98
C ILE A 74 3.54 -8.76 -2.92
N VAL A 75 3.27 -10.02 -3.29
CA VAL A 75 3.85 -11.17 -2.58
C VAL A 75 5.09 -11.61 -3.35
N ALA A 76 6.27 -11.41 -2.74
CA ALA A 76 7.52 -11.93 -3.26
C ALA A 76 7.66 -13.42 -2.87
N HIS A 77 8.05 -14.28 -3.82
CA HIS A 77 8.21 -15.71 -3.58
C HIS A 77 9.30 -16.32 -4.46
N ASN A 78 10.00 -17.32 -3.93
CA ASN A 78 11.07 -18.04 -4.63
C ASN A 78 10.70 -19.49 -4.99
N GLU A 79 9.48 -19.92 -4.72
CA GLU A 79 8.88 -21.19 -5.14
C GLU A 79 7.48 -20.96 -5.69
N ASP A 80 6.85 -22.01 -6.23
CA ASP A 80 5.47 -21.93 -6.71
C ASP A 80 4.53 -21.45 -5.60
N LEU A 81 3.80 -20.39 -5.86
CA LEU A 81 2.88 -19.76 -4.92
C LEU A 81 1.81 -20.73 -4.40
N SER A 82 1.41 -21.72 -5.20
CA SER A 82 0.44 -22.75 -4.80
C SER A 82 0.93 -23.66 -3.66
N ARG A 83 2.25 -23.69 -3.42
CA ARG A 83 2.89 -24.44 -2.34
C ARG A 83 3.01 -23.64 -1.04
N ALA A 84 2.60 -22.38 -1.04
CA ALA A 84 2.69 -21.52 0.15
C ALA A 84 1.84 -22.10 1.28
N GLN A 85 2.50 -22.50 2.37
CA GLN A 85 1.83 -22.85 3.63
C GLN A 85 1.64 -21.62 4.51
N GLU A 86 2.60 -20.70 4.47
CA GLU A 86 2.58 -19.43 5.20
C GLU A 86 3.02 -18.30 4.29
N ILE A 87 2.42 -17.11 4.48
CA ILE A 87 2.86 -15.86 3.88
C ILE A 87 3.17 -14.90 5.03
N ASP A 88 4.41 -14.41 5.07
CA ASP A 88 4.82 -13.38 6.01
C ASP A 88 4.14 -12.05 5.66
N ILE A 89 3.53 -11.40 6.63
CA ILE A 89 2.86 -10.11 6.48
C ILE A 89 3.38 -9.08 7.47
N ASP A 90 3.31 -7.81 7.07
CA ASP A 90 3.47 -6.67 7.95
C ASP A 90 2.09 -6.18 8.41
N PRO A 91 1.80 -6.19 9.71
CA PRO A 91 0.51 -5.74 10.24
C PRO A 91 0.23 -4.26 9.96
N ALA A 92 1.25 -3.43 9.74
CA ALA A 92 1.07 -2.03 9.36
C ALA A 92 0.45 -1.84 7.96
N SER A 93 0.41 -2.90 7.16
CA SER A 93 -0.11 -2.92 5.78
C SER A 93 -1.57 -3.38 5.70
N GLU A 94 -2.44 -2.89 6.56
CA GLU A 94 -3.80 -3.43 6.76
C GLU A 94 -4.62 -3.58 5.48
N THR A 95 -4.65 -2.55 4.61
CA THR A 95 -5.37 -2.63 3.32
C THR A 95 -4.81 -3.73 2.43
N SER A 96 -3.47 -3.86 2.35
CA SER A 96 -2.83 -4.87 1.49
C SER A 96 -3.04 -6.28 2.04
N VAL A 97 -3.06 -6.45 3.36
CA VAL A 97 -3.41 -7.73 4.01
C VAL A 97 -4.87 -8.09 3.76
N ALA A 98 -5.78 -7.13 3.84
CA ALA A 98 -7.20 -7.34 3.53
C ALA A 98 -7.40 -7.70 2.05
N LEU A 99 -6.72 -7.00 1.14
CA LEU A 99 -6.72 -7.32 -0.29
C LEU A 99 -6.18 -8.75 -0.53
N LEU A 100 -5.04 -9.09 0.07
CA LEU A 100 -4.46 -10.44 -0.04
C LEU A 100 -5.47 -11.51 0.41
N ARG A 101 -6.15 -11.33 1.55
CA ARG A 101 -7.21 -12.26 2.01
C ARG A 101 -8.34 -12.40 1.00
N CYS A 102 -8.80 -11.28 0.44
CA CYS A 102 -9.85 -11.29 -0.58
C CYS A 102 -9.43 -12.05 -1.85
N LEU A 103 -8.16 -11.94 -2.25
CA LEU A 103 -7.63 -12.63 -3.43
C LEU A 103 -7.38 -14.12 -3.18
N LEU A 104 -6.87 -14.48 -2.00
CA LEU A 104 -6.59 -15.87 -1.62
C LEU A 104 -7.87 -16.73 -1.60
N ARG A 105 -8.99 -16.17 -1.13
CA ARG A 105 -10.26 -16.91 -1.05
C ARG A 105 -10.73 -17.50 -2.40
N GLN A 106 -10.28 -16.94 -3.49
CA GLN A 106 -10.63 -17.43 -4.84
C GLN A 106 -9.61 -18.41 -5.41
N ARG A 107 -8.58 -18.74 -4.63
CA ARG A 107 -7.56 -19.70 -5.02
C ARG A 107 -7.77 -21.04 -4.34
N VAL A 108 -7.23 -22.09 -4.94
CA VAL A 108 -7.32 -23.46 -4.42
C VAL A 108 -6.49 -23.68 -3.16
N PHE A 109 -5.52 -22.78 -2.88
CA PHE A 109 -4.64 -22.84 -1.70
C PHE A 109 -4.99 -21.73 -0.71
N ASN A 110 -4.84 -22.02 0.58
CA ASN A 110 -5.17 -21.07 1.66
C ASN A 110 -4.03 -21.03 2.70
N PRO A 111 -2.97 -20.28 2.43
CA PRO A 111 -1.83 -20.17 3.32
C PRO A 111 -2.19 -19.44 4.62
N ARG A 112 -1.51 -19.79 5.72
CA ARG A 112 -1.60 -19.03 6.96
C ARG A 112 -0.88 -17.69 6.78
N LEU A 113 -1.49 -16.59 7.21
CA LEU A 113 -0.81 -15.29 7.27
C LEU A 113 -0.09 -15.18 8.60
N ARG A 114 1.24 -15.04 8.55
CA ARG A 114 2.10 -14.94 9.71
C ARG A 114 2.60 -13.51 9.89
N VAL A 115 2.28 -12.91 11.04
CA VAL A 115 2.81 -11.59 11.40
C VAL A 115 4.29 -11.71 11.71
N ARG A 116 5.14 -10.94 11.06
CA ARG A 116 6.54 -10.78 11.44
C ARG A 116 6.68 -9.62 12.42
N ASN A 117 7.16 -9.95 13.62
CA ASN A 117 7.63 -8.95 14.61
C ASN A 117 9.08 -8.57 14.26
N THR A 118 9.30 -7.87 13.20
CA THR A 118 10.61 -7.28 12.89
C THR A 118 10.48 -5.79 12.82
N ASP A 119 11.34 -5.09 13.55
CA ASP A 119 11.56 -3.65 13.37
C ASP A 119 11.89 -3.37 11.91
N LEU A 120 10.95 -2.76 11.21
CA LEU A 120 10.90 -2.63 9.75
C LEU A 120 11.96 -1.70 9.16
N GLN A 121 12.90 -1.22 9.98
CA GLN A 121 13.97 -0.32 9.51
C GLN A 121 15.20 -1.03 8.93
N SER A 122 15.28 -2.36 9.03
CA SER A 122 16.45 -3.09 8.54
C SER A 122 16.13 -4.45 7.93
N VAL A 123 15.49 -4.48 6.76
CA VAL A 123 15.73 -5.61 5.85
C VAL A 123 17.08 -5.34 5.19
N ARG A 124 18.17 -5.61 5.89
CA ARG A 124 19.49 -5.63 5.26
C ARG A 124 19.56 -6.85 4.34
N PRO A 125 20.13 -6.72 3.14
CA PRO A 125 20.43 -7.88 2.28
C PRO A 125 21.20 -8.98 3.02
N ALA A 126 21.98 -8.61 4.05
CA ALA A 126 22.74 -9.51 4.91
C ALA A 126 21.87 -10.56 5.67
N GLU A 127 20.64 -10.27 6.02
CA GLU A 127 19.79 -11.25 6.71
C GLU A 127 19.23 -12.34 5.78
N LEU A 128 19.22 -12.07 4.48
CA LEU A 128 18.91 -13.08 3.46
C LEU A 128 20.14 -13.97 3.16
N HIS A 129 21.35 -13.43 3.37
CA HIS A 129 22.61 -14.18 3.21
C HIS A 129 23.03 -14.95 4.48
N SER A 130 22.61 -14.52 5.68
CA SER A 130 22.94 -15.25 6.92
C SER A 130 22.21 -16.59 7.08
N ALA A 131 21.19 -16.87 6.26
CA ALA A 131 20.65 -18.22 6.11
C ALA A 131 21.58 -19.15 5.31
N GLU A 132 22.65 -18.61 4.70
CA GLU A 132 23.64 -19.38 3.93
C GLU A 132 24.86 -19.81 4.77
N SER A 133 25.07 -19.29 5.98
CA SER A 133 26.32 -19.49 6.73
C SER A 133 26.23 -20.36 8.01
N GLU A 134 25.07 -20.89 8.37
CA GLU A 134 24.97 -21.86 9.47
C GLU A 134 24.60 -23.24 8.94
N THR A 135 25.55 -23.97 8.37
CA THR A 135 25.73 -25.44 8.46
C THR A 135 26.84 -25.90 7.52
N ALA A 136 28.07 -25.68 7.95
CA ALA A 136 29.18 -26.50 7.47
C ALA A 136 29.45 -27.55 8.56
N ASP A 137 28.60 -28.56 8.68
CA ASP A 137 28.93 -29.90 9.16
C ASP A 137 27.66 -30.77 9.15
N SER A 138 27.43 -31.42 8.04
CA SER A 138 26.99 -32.82 7.95
C SER A 138 26.75 -33.19 6.50
N MET A 139 27.64 -34.00 5.99
CA MET A 139 27.51 -34.63 4.67
C MET A 139 26.33 -35.58 4.66
N SER A 140 25.26 -35.22 3.95
CA SER A 140 24.46 -36.18 3.19
C SER A 140 23.74 -35.47 2.05
N ALA A 141 23.87 -36.02 0.87
CA ALA A 141 23.43 -35.48 -0.42
C ALA A 141 21.94 -35.16 -0.49
N GLY A 142 21.58 -33.98 -1.01
CA GLY A 142 20.29 -33.72 -1.58
C GLY A 142 19.53 -32.52 -1.00
N ARG A 143 19.54 -31.42 -1.78
CA ARG A 143 18.79 -30.18 -1.64
C ARG A 143 19.33 -29.16 -0.63
N THR A 144 19.88 -28.08 -1.18
CA THR A 144 20.13 -26.82 -0.49
C THR A 144 18.85 -26.34 0.20
N GLY A 145 18.85 -26.50 1.53
CA GLY A 145 17.66 -26.32 2.38
C GLY A 145 17.33 -24.85 2.69
N GLN A 146 17.23 -23.97 1.70
CA GLN A 146 16.62 -22.65 1.91
C GLN A 146 15.12 -22.84 2.09
N ARG A 147 14.58 -22.34 3.21
CA ARG A 147 13.12 -22.35 3.40
C ARG A 147 12.46 -21.47 2.34
N PRO A 148 11.34 -21.94 1.74
CA PRO A 148 10.58 -21.13 0.79
C PRO A 148 10.20 -19.80 1.42
N VAL A 149 10.39 -18.72 0.66
CA VAL A 149 10.04 -17.37 1.10
C VAL A 149 8.77 -16.95 0.40
N PHE A 150 7.75 -16.60 1.18
CA PHE A 150 6.52 -15.96 0.72
C PHE A 150 6.28 -14.75 1.60
N ARG A 151 6.42 -13.54 1.04
CA ARG A 151 6.36 -12.31 1.82
C ARG A 151 5.53 -11.24 1.13
N LEU A 152 4.52 -10.71 1.84
CA LEU A 152 3.83 -9.50 1.44
C LEU A 152 4.72 -8.29 1.71
N LEU A 153 5.00 -7.52 0.67
CA LEU A 153 5.79 -6.28 0.71
C LEU A 153 4.98 -5.13 0.15
N ILE A 154 5.16 -3.94 0.74
CA ILE A 154 4.46 -2.72 0.29
C ILE A 154 5.41 -1.53 0.14
N GLY A 155 4.97 -0.55 -0.67
CA GLY A 155 5.64 0.75 -0.83
C GLY A 155 7.11 0.61 -1.19
N ASP A 156 7.94 1.43 -0.56
CA ASP A 156 9.36 1.51 -0.86
C ASP A 156 10.12 0.22 -0.52
N GLN A 157 9.63 -0.60 0.42
CA GLN A 157 10.21 -1.92 0.69
C GLN A 157 10.07 -2.86 -0.51
N ALA A 158 8.89 -2.89 -1.14
CA ALA A 158 8.66 -3.70 -2.33
C ALA A 158 9.54 -3.24 -3.50
N ILE A 159 9.67 -1.93 -3.68
CA ILE A 159 10.51 -1.32 -4.72
C ILE A 159 11.98 -1.71 -4.51
N ARG A 160 12.51 -1.51 -3.29
CA ARG A 160 13.90 -1.88 -2.95
C ARG A 160 14.14 -3.38 -3.10
N PHE A 161 13.25 -4.21 -2.58
CA PHE A 161 13.39 -5.66 -2.68
C PHE A 161 13.45 -6.12 -4.14
N ARG A 162 12.61 -5.55 -5.03
CA ARG A 162 12.66 -5.87 -6.46
C ARG A 162 13.95 -5.38 -7.13
N ALA A 163 14.44 -4.20 -6.76
CA ALA A 163 15.67 -3.64 -7.31
C ALA A 163 16.91 -4.46 -6.92
N GLU A 164 16.97 -4.96 -5.67
CA GLU A 164 18.11 -5.70 -5.13
C GLU A 164 18.11 -7.18 -5.54
N LEU A 165 16.95 -7.82 -5.54
CA LEU A 165 16.85 -9.27 -5.71
C LEU A 165 16.38 -9.69 -7.11
N GLY A 166 15.80 -8.78 -7.89
CA GLY A 166 15.51 -8.94 -9.31
C GLY A 166 14.82 -10.27 -9.63
N GLU A 167 15.38 -11.02 -10.59
CA GLU A 167 14.82 -12.27 -11.10
C GLU A 167 15.01 -13.50 -10.17
N ARG A 168 15.68 -13.33 -9.03
CA ARG A 168 15.80 -14.40 -8.02
C ARG A 168 14.47 -14.72 -7.34
N TYR A 169 13.47 -13.81 -7.45
CA TYR A 169 12.15 -13.96 -6.92
C TYR A 169 11.09 -13.74 -7.99
N HIS A 170 9.97 -14.41 -7.83
CA HIS A 170 8.73 -14.10 -8.52
C HIS A 170 7.92 -13.10 -7.71
N TYR A 171 7.09 -12.33 -8.38
CA TYR A 171 6.32 -11.25 -7.77
C TYR A 171 4.86 -11.35 -8.15
N TRP A 172 4.03 -11.76 -7.20
CA TRP A 172 2.59 -11.72 -7.38
C TRP A 172 2.07 -10.33 -7.03
N ASP A 173 1.75 -9.52 -8.05
CA ASP A 173 1.19 -8.18 -7.89
C ASP A 173 -0.30 -8.26 -7.56
N LEU A 174 -0.67 -7.68 -6.41
CA LEU A 174 -2.03 -7.81 -5.91
C LEU A 174 -3.02 -6.93 -6.67
N ALA A 175 -2.61 -5.73 -7.12
CA ALA A 175 -3.48 -4.84 -7.89
C ALA A 175 -3.70 -5.36 -9.32
N GLU A 176 -2.69 -5.94 -9.94
CA GLU A 176 -2.86 -6.60 -11.23
C GLU A 176 -3.88 -7.74 -11.14
N THR A 177 -3.75 -8.58 -10.10
CA THR A 177 -4.69 -9.67 -9.87
C THR A 177 -6.10 -9.16 -9.59
N TRP A 178 -6.23 -8.10 -8.78
CA TRP A 178 -7.50 -7.44 -8.55
C TRP A 178 -8.14 -6.97 -9.85
N THR A 179 -7.37 -6.26 -10.67
CA THR A 179 -7.85 -5.72 -11.96
C THR A 179 -8.28 -6.84 -12.90
N LYS A 180 -7.50 -7.93 -13.03
CA LYS A 180 -7.85 -9.09 -13.84
C LYS A 180 -9.15 -9.75 -13.39
N MET A 181 -9.42 -9.73 -12.07
CA MET A 181 -10.57 -10.39 -11.47
C MET A 181 -11.84 -9.55 -11.48
N THR A 182 -11.72 -8.21 -11.40
CA THR A 182 -12.86 -7.31 -11.21
C THR A 182 -13.07 -6.33 -12.36
N SER A 183 -12.07 -6.15 -13.21
CA SER A 183 -11.98 -5.10 -14.23
C SER A 183 -12.03 -3.67 -13.66
N LEU A 184 -11.83 -3.52 -12.35
CA LEU A 184 -11.88 -2.25 -11.61
C LEU A 184 -10.50 -1.87 -11.09
N PRO A 185 -10.21 -0.56 -10.93
CA PRO A 185 -9.05 -0.09 -10.19
C PRO A 185 -9.12 -0.49 -8.72
N PHE A 186 -7.97 -0.56 -8.06
CA PHE A 186 -7.89 -0.70 -6.60
C PHE A 186 -7.38 0.60 -5.98
N ALA A 187 -8.18 1.20 -5.09
CA ALA A 187 -7.79 2.38 -4.33
C ALA A 187 -7.15 1.97 -2.99
N PHE A 188 -5.86 2.27 -2.83
CA PHE A 188 -5.08 1.90 -1.64
C PHE A 188 -5.22 2.91 -0.50
N ALA A 189 -5.27 4.20 -0.82
CA ALA A 189 -5.29 5.28 0.16
C ALA A 189 -5.98 6.52 -0.40
N PHE A 190 -6.54 7.33 0.51
CA PHE A 190 -7.06 8.67 0.21
C PHE A 190 -6.85 9.62 1.37
N TRP A 191 -6.98 10.91 1.10
CA TRP A 191 -7.06 11.91 2.15
C TRP A 191 -8.40 11.80 2.88
N LEU A 192 -8.35 11.59 4.18
CA LEU A 192 -9.50 11.63 5.07
C LEU A 192 -9.44 12.88 5.92
N ILE A 193 -10.57 13.60 6.00
CA ILE A 193 -10.78 14.77 6.83
C ILE A 193 -11.77 14.40 7.92
N ARG A 194 -11.45 14.75 9.17
CA ARG A 194 -12.35 14.50 10.30
C ARG A 194 -13.68 15.27 10.15
N PRO A 195 -14.79 14.70 10.62
CA PRO A 195 -16.12 15.30 10.45
C PRO A 195 -16.27 16.67 11.14
N GLU A 196 -15.47 16.94 12.20
CA GLU A 196 -15.54 18.19 12.97
C GLU A 196 -14.87 19.38 12.26
N ILE A 197 -14.12 19.14 11.20
CA ILE A 197 -13.38 20.19 10.49
C ILE A 197 -14.32 20.99 9.60
N GLU A 198 -14.61 22.21 9.99
CA GLU A 198 -15.59 23.08 9.30
C GLU A 198 -15.15 23.48 7.89
N ASN A 199 -13.88 23.82 7.71
CA ASN A 199 -13.32 24.25 6.43
C ASN A 199 -12.83 23.09 5.54
N ALA A 200 -13.45 21.92 5.65
CA ALA A 200 -13.06 20.71 4.91
C ALA A 200 -12.99 20.91 3.39
N LYS A 201 -13.93 21.69 2.83
CA LYS A 201 -13.93 21.99 1.40
C LYS A 201 -12.70 22.78 0.96
N GLU A 202 -12.31 23.80 1.71
CA GLU A 202 -11.09 24.58 1.39
C GLU A 202 -9.82 23.72 1.44
N ILE A 203 -9.74 22.84 2.46
CA ILE A 203 -8.63 21.89 2.59
C ILE A 203 -8.60 20.92 1.40
N ALA A 204 -9.76 20.37 1.04
CA ALA A 204 -9.88 19.45 -0.08
C ALA A 204 -9.48 20.12 -1.41
N ASP A 205 -9.90 21.38 -1.64
CA ASP A 205 -9.53 22.15 -2.83
C ASP A 205 -8.00 22.36 -2.90
N LYS A 206 -7.35 22.67 -1.78
CA LYS A 206 -5.88 22.79 -1.71
C LYS A 206 -5.17 21.47 -2.02
N LEU A 207 -5.65 20.35 -1.48
CA LEU A 207 -5.07 19.02 -1.72
C LEU A 207 -5.26 18.59 -3.18
N ARG A 208 -6.40 18.88 -3.81
CA ARG A 208 -6.63 18.67 -5.24
C ARG A 208 -5.65 19.49 -6.11
N ALA A 209 -5.56 20.79 -5.83
CA ALA A 209 -4.66 21.67 -6.55
C ALA A 209 -3.19 21.24 -6.43
N LEU A 210 -2.78 20.80 -5.23
CA LEU A 210 -1.42 20.29 -4.99
C LEU A 210 -1.17 19.01 -5.81
N ARG A 211 -2.09 18.05 -5.78
CA ARG A 211 -2.03 16.84 -6.60
C ARG A 211 -1.91 17.18 -8.08
N ASP A 212 -2.77 18.07 -8.59
CA ASP A 212 -2.81 18.45 -10.01
C ASP A 212 -1.49 19.08 -10.45
N HIS A 213 -0.94 19.98 -9.62
CA HIS A 213 0.36 20.59 -9.85
C HIS A 213 1.48 19.55 -9.90
N ASN A 214 1.55 18.67 -8.90
CA ASN A 214 2.62 17.67 -8.79
C ASN A 214 2.53 16.59 -9.88
N VAL A 215 1.32 16.19 -10.27
CA VAL A 215 1.12 15.23 -11.36
C VAL A 215 1.49 15.85 -12.71
N ALA A 216 1.21 17.14 -12.92
CA ALA A 216 1.66 17.85 -14.11
C ALA A 216 3.20 18.00 -14.16
N SER A 217 3.85 18.09 -13.00
CA SER A 217 5.30 18.28 -12.85
C SER A 217 6.04 16.99 -12.41
N ILE A 218 5.57 15.81 -12.84
CA ILE A 218 6.18 14.52 -12.44
C ILE A 218 7.67 14.45 -12.76
N ASP A 219 8.14 15.06 -13.83
CA ASP A 219 9.55 15.04 -14.21
C ASP A 219 10.43 15.77 -13.19
N GLU A 220 9.99 16.92 -12.70
CA GLU A 220 10.67 17.69 -11.66
C GLU A 220 10.59 16.95 -10.32
N LEU A 221 9.42 16.42 -9.99
CA LEU A 221 9.22 15.63 -8.79
C LEU A 221 10.13 14.39 -8.77
N ALA A 222 10.32 13.72 -9.90
CA ALA A 222 11.21 12.58 -10.02
C ALA A 222 12.68 12.93 -9.81
N LEU A 223 13.10 14.13 -10.24
CA LEU A 223 14.47 14.61 -10.03
C LEU A 223 14.74 14.97 -8.56
N SER A 224 13.72 15.31 -7.79
CA SER A 224 13.85 15.62 -6.36
C SER A 224 14.01 14.39 -5.47
N GLN A 225 13.88 13.17 -6.03
CA GLN A 225 14.01 11.92 -5.27
C GLN A 225 15.46 11.41 -5.30
N SER A 226 16.01 11.08 -4.13
CA SER A 226 17.37 10.55 -3.99
C SER A 226 17.44 9.03 -3.81
N GLU A 227 16.33 8.39 -3.40
CA GLU A 227 16.31 6.97 -3.05
C GLU A 227 16.14 6.04 -4.25
N VAL A 228 15.63 6.54 -5.36
CA VAL A 228 15.39 5.80 -6.61
C VAL A 228 15.83 6.62 -7.81
N SER A 229 16.15 5.93 -8.93
CA SER A 229 16.52 6.66 -10.14
C SER A 229 15.34 7.50 -10.67
N PRO A 230 15.59 8.71 -11.20
CA PRO A 230 14.53 9.54 -11.79
C PRO A 230 13.75 8.82 -12.91
N THR A 231 14.42 7.96 -13.67
CA THR A 231 13.77 7.16 -14.74
C THR A 231 12.76 6.17 -14.16
N PHE A 232 13.14 5.45 -13.10
CA PHE A 232 12.21 4.56 -12.40
C PHE A 232 11.05 5.34 -11.79
N CYS A 233 11.33 6.47 -11.12
CA CYS A 233 10.34 7.30 -10.46
C CYS A 233 9.26 7.79 -11.46
N ARG A 234 9.68 8.31 -12.63
CA ARG A 234 8.75 8.71 -13.70
C ARG A 234 7.88 7.56 -14.19
N LYS A 235 8.49 6.39 -14.45
CA LYS A 235 7.76 5.20 -14.88
C LYS A 235 6.74 4.77 -13.83
N TYR A 236 7.17 4.72 -12.55
CA TYR A 236 6.33 4.33 -11.45
C TYR A 236 5.10 5.21 -11.30
N TYR A 237 5.27 6.54 -11.35
CA TYR A 237 4.15 7.48 -11.24
C TYR A 237 3.21 7.49 -12.44
N ARG A 238 3.71 7.25 -13.66
CA ARG A 238 2.92 7.35 -14.89
C ARG A 238 2.25 6.05 -15.31
N GLU A 239 2.88 4.91 -15.03
CA GLU A 239 2.44 3.60 -15.53
C GLU A 239 1.80 2.73 -14.45
N HIS A 240 2.19 2.90 -13.17
CA HIS A 240 1.76 2.02 -12.10
C HIS A 240 0.78 2.67 -11.11
N LEU A 241 0.74 4.00 -11.06
CA LEU A 241 -0.10 4.73 -10.13
C LEU A 241 -1.09 5.65 -10.83
N PHE A 242 -2.26 5.78 -10.21
CA PHE A 242 -3.28 6.75 -10.55
C PHE A 242 -3.60 7.56 -9.31
N PHE A 243 -3.66 8.88 -9.47
CA PHE A 243 -3.89 9.81 -8.37
C PHE A 243 -5.31 10.38 -8.36
N ASN A 244 -6.19 9.81 -9.15
CA ASN A 244 -7.60 10.18 -9.23
C ASN A 244 -8.47 9.25 -8.37
N PHE A 245 -9.62 9.78 -7.93
CA PHE A 245 -10.67 9.01 -7.27
C PHE A 245 -11.99 9.29 -7.99
N GLY A 246 -12.11 8.75 -9.19
CA GLY A 246 -13.29 8.87 -10.05
C GLY A 246 -14.31 7.73 -9.81
N GLU A 247 -15.30 7.65 -10.68
CA GLU A 247 -16.37 6.65 -10.52
C GLU A 247 -15.88 5.20 -10.60
N ARG A 248 -14.81 4.93 -11.37
CA ARG A 248 -14.24 3.60 -11.44
C ARG A 248 -13.52 3.19 -10.15
N GLU A 249 -12.76 4.10 -9.54
CA GLU A 249 -12.09 3.90 -8.25
C GLU A 249 -13.13 3.74 -7.12
N LYS A 250 -14.20 4.54 -7.15
CA LYS A 250 -15.34 4.40 -6.22
C LYS A 250 -16.05 3.06 -6.39
N ALA A 251 -16.23 2.58 -7.61
CA ALA A 251 -16.77 1.24 -7.88
C ALA A 251 -15.81 0.14 -7.36
N GLY A 252 -14.50 0.30 -7.55
CA GLY A 252 -13.48 -0.58 -7.00
C GLY A 252 -13.52 -0.64 -5.47
N LEU A 253 -13.68 0.51 -4.81
CA LEU A 253 -13.82 0.59 -3.36
C LEU A 253 -15.09 -0.12 -2.85
N ARG A 254 -16.23 0.04 -3.53
CA ARG A 254 -17.48 -0.67 -3.20
C ARG A 254 -17.32 -2.19 -3.36
N GLU A 255 -16.67 -2.64 -4.42
CA GLU A 255 -16.41 -4.06 -4.63
C GLU A 255 -15.42 -4.59 -3.56
N PHE A 256 -14.42 -3.82 -3.17
CA PHE A 256 -13.50 -4.21 -2.10
C PHE A 256 -14.24 -4.32 -0.77
N HIS A 257 -15.09 -3.36 -0.41
CA HIS A 257 -15.96 -3.41 0.77
C HIS A 257 -16.81 -4.68 0.78
N ARG A 258 -17.52 -4.96 -0.32
CA ARG A 258 -18.35 -6.18 -0.46
C ARG A 258 -17.53 -7.45 -0.21
N ARG A 259 -16.30 -7.51 -0.75
CA ARG A 259 -15.40 -8.66 -0.53
C ARG A 259 -14.86 -8.72 0.89
N CYS A 260 -14.61 -7.60 1.54
CA CYS A 260 -14.25 -7.55 2.96
C CYS A 260 -15.34 -8.19 3.82
N LEU A 261 -16.61 -7.81 3.60
CA LEU A 261 -17.74 -8.42 4.31
C LEU A 261 -17.83 -9.93 4.10
N LEU A 262 -17.70 -10.40 2.85
CA LEU A 262 -17.70 -11.83 2.53
C LEU A 262 -16.54 -12.60 3.18
N ASN A 263 -15.41 -11.94 3.42
CA ASN A 263 -14.24 -12.52 4.06
C ASN A 263 -14.20 -12.27 5.57
N LYS A 264 -15.27 -11.73 6.15
CA LYS A 264 -15.37 -11.40 7.58
C LYS A 264 -14.20 -10.51 8.05
N ILE A 265 -13.75 -9.61 7.17
CA ILE A 265 -12.81 -8.56 7.51
C ILE A 265 -13.62 -7.46 8.20
N ASP A 266 -13.08 -6.94 9.30
CA ASP A 266 -13.74 -5.91 10.10
C ASP A 266 -13.86 -4.60 9.29
N VAL A 267 -15.09 -4.33 8.82
CA VAL A 267 -15.52 -3.12 8.11
C VAL A 267 -16.97 -2.82 8.47
N ALA A 268 -17.39 -1.57 8.31
CA ALA A 268 -18.77 -1.16 8.54
C ALA A 268 -19.73 -1.97 7.63
N PRO A 269 -20.92 -2.33 8.11
CA PRO A 269 -21.88 -3.12 7.33
C PRO A 269 -22.35 -2.38 6.06
N ASP A 270 -22.50 -1.06 6.17
CA ASP A 270 -22.93 -0.20 5.07
C ASP A 270 -21.82 0.77 4.67
N LEU A 271 -21.67 0.99 3.37
CA LEU A 271 -20.71 1.93 2.81
C LEU A 271 -21.45 3.11 2.16
N ARG A 272 -21.34 4.28 2.79
CA ARG A 272 -21.68 5.56 2.18
C ARG A 272 -20.40 6.36 1.98
N LEU A 273 -20.24 6.98 0.81
CA LEU A 273 -19.08 7.81 0.51
C LEU A 273 -19.40 9.26 0.90
N ASN A 274 -18.80 9.74 1.97
CA ASN A 274 -18.87 11.14 2.39
C ASN A 274 -17.78 11.91 1.64
N LEU A 275 -18.14 12.51 0.52
CA LEU A 275 -17.20 13.22 -0.36
C LEU A 275 -17.17 14.72 -0.06
N VAL A 276 -15.99 15.34 -0.18
CA VAL A 276 -15.78 16.78 -0.05
C VAL A 276 -14.85 17.32 -1.14
#